data_f1e4194cd209d133d3e19ce674fa44bb
#
_entry.id   f1e4194cd209d133d3e19ce674fa44bb
#
_cell.length_a   1.000
_cell.length_b   1.000
_cell.length_c   1.000
_cell.angle_alpha   90.00
_cell.angle_beta   90.00
_cell.angle_gamma   90.00
#
_symmetry.space_group_name_H-M   'P 1'
#
loop_
_entity.id
_entity.type
_entity.pdbx_description
1 polymer ?
#
loop_
_entity_poly.entity_id
_entity_poly.type
_entity_poly.pdbx_seq_one_letter_code
_entity_poly.pdbx_strand_id
1 'polypeptide(L)'
;MKKPVLVIMAAGMGSRYGGPKQIDPVDKEGHIIMDFSLFDAKRAGFEKVIFIIKKENEDSFREAVGNRMAKYMEVSYVFQDINNIPEGFEVPEGRVKPWGTGHAVLSCIDEIDGPFAVINADDYYGKHAFEAIYNYLSEHEDDDKYRYAMVGYLLKNTVTDNGHVARGICTTNEEGELVNITERTRIEKRDGKIAFTENDGETWENLPEDTLVSMNMWGFTRSILDELKAEFPQFLKKGLTENPMKCEYFLPAVVSNLLEADRATAAVLPSEDKWYGVTYKEDKPVVVEAIRNLKKEGLYPENLWEE
;
A
#
# COMPACT_ATOMS: atom_id res chain seq x y z
N MET A 1 -8.06 19.58 13.44
CA MET A 1 -7.20 18.67 12.63
C MET A 1 -7.32 19.01 11.15
N LYS A 2 -6.24 18.84 10.36
CA LYS A 2 -6.30 18.88 8.89
C LYS A 2 -6.99 17.60 8.39
N LYS A 3 -7.67 17.69 7.24
CA LYS A 3 -8.29 16.50 6.64
C LYS A 3 -7.22 15.54 6.15
N PRO A 4 -7.42 14.22 6.33
CA PRO A 4 -6.52 13.22 5.81
C PRO A 4 -6.39 13.26 4.29
N VAL A 5 -5.16 13.02 3.79
CA VAL A 5 -4.84 12.95 2.37
C VAL A 5 -4.59 11.49 1.97
N LEU A 6 -5.02 11.09 0.78
CA LEU A 6 -4.69 9.78 0.24
C LEU A 6 -3.41 9.86 -0.59
N VAL A 7 -2.46 8.96 -0.33
CA VAL A 7 -1.23 8.78 -1.11
C VAL A 7 -1.26 7.43 -1.80
N ILE A 8 -1.08 7.41 -3.11
CA ILE A 8 -1.09 6.19 -3.92
C ILE A 8 0.29 5.97 -4.54
N MET A 9 0.92 4.84 -4.19
CA MET A 9 2.23 4.46 -4.72
C MET A 9 2.06 3.80 -6.10
N ALA A 10 2.32 4.56 -7.16
CA ALA A 10 2.19 4.14 -8.55
C ALA A 10 3.51 4.17 -9.34
N ALA A 11 4.66 4.44 -8.69
CA ALA A 11 5.96 4.50 -9.35
C ALA A 11 6.51 3.13 -9.78
N GLY A 12 6.01 2.03 -9.18
CA GLY A 12 6.40 0.66 -9.47
C GLY A 12 5.81 0.06 -10.76
N MET A 13 5.34 0.88 -11.68
CA MET A 13 4.65 0.49 -12.91
C MET A 13 5.30 -0.68 -13.64
N GLY A 14 4.72 -1.85 -13.44
CA GLY A 14 4.55 -2.85 -14.48
C GLY A 14 5.75 -3.57 -15.10
N SER A 15 6.88 -3.80 -14.41
CA SER A 15 7.98 -4.60 -15.00
C SER A 15 7.66 -6.10 -15.17
N ARG A 16 6.65 -6.62 -14.46
CA ARG A 16 6.30 -8.05 -14.46
C ARG A 16 5.16 -8.45 -15.42
N TYR A 17 4.39 -7.50 -15.94
CA TYR A 17 3.15 -7.77 -16.67
C TYR A 17 3.21 -7.44 -18.17
N GLY A 18 4.36 -6.97 -18.69
CA GLY A 18 4.55 -6.62 -20.10
C GLY A 18 3.76 -5.36 -20.56
N GLY A 19 3.31 -4.53 -19.61
CA GLY A 19 2.60 -3.27 -19.82
C GLY A 19 2.19 -2.64 -18.50
N PRO A 20 1.63 -1.44 -18.49
CA PRO A 20 1.22 -0.75 -17.27
C PRO A 20 -0.03 -1.43 -16.66
N LYS A 21 0.21 -2.35 -15.73
CA LYS A 21 -0.79 -3.15 -15.00
C LYS A 21 -1.86 -2.29 -14.31
N GLN A 22 -1.50 -1.08 -13.91
CA GLN A 22 -2.38 -0.16 -13.19
C GLN A 22 -3.47 0.46 -14.06
N ILE A 23 -3.36 0.35 -15.39
CA ILE A 23 -4.34 0.89 -16.35
C ILE A 23 -5.07 -0.21 -17.13
N ASP A 24 -4.96 -1.48 -16.71
CA ASP A 24 -5.68 -2.59 -17.33
C ASP A 24 -7.11 -2.67 -16.79
N PRO A 25 -8.16 -2.48 -17.62
CA PRO A 25 -9.54 -2.45 -17.17
C PRO A 25 -9.98 -3.74 -16.48
N VAL A 26 -10.79 -3.59 -15.42
CA VAL A 26 -11.37 -4.71 -14.66
C VAL A 26 -12.89 -4.81 -14.81
N ASP A 27 -13.49 -3.92 -15.60
CA ASP A 27 -14.90 -3.99 -15.96
C ASP A 27 -15.15 -3.52 -17.41
N LYS A 28 -16.40 -3.62 -17.85
CA LYS A 28 -16.83 -3.27 -19.24
C LYS A 28 -16.91 -1.74 -19.49
N GLU A 29 -17.00 -0.95 -18.41
CA GLU A 29 -17.00 0.51 -18.45
C GLU A 29 -15.61 1.09 -18.57
N GLY A 30 -14.57 0.25 -18.47
CA GLY A 30 -13.16 0.66 -18.59
C GLY A 30 -12.53 1.13 -17.27
N HIS A 31 -13.18 0.87 -16.12
CA HIS A 31 -12.58 1.19 -14.83
C HIS A 31 -11.41 0.25 -14.52
N ILE A 32 -10.37 0.82 -13.96
CA ILE A 32 -9.21 0.07 -13.46
C ILE A 32 -9.35 -0.17 -11.95
N ILE A 33 -8.52 -1.05 -11.39
CA ILE A 33 -8.58 -1.39 -9.96
C ILE A 33 -8.48 -0.15 -9.07
N MET A 34 -7.62 0.80 -9.43
CA MET A 34 -7.42 2.05 -8.72
C MET A 34 -8.67 2.93 -8.66
N ASP A 35 -9.54 2.88 -9.66
CA ASP A 35 -10.79 3.66 -9.67
C ASP A 35 -11.70 3.28 -8.50
N PHE A 36 -11.74 2.01 -8.13
CA PHE A 36 -12.51 1.53 -6.98
C PHE A 36 -11.92 2.03 -5.66
N SER A 37 -10.59 1.99 -5.52
CA SER A 37 -9.90 2.56 -4.35
C SER A 37 -10.13 4.07 -4.23
N LEU A 38 -10.08 4.81 -5.33
CA LEU A 38 -10.37 6.25 -5.36
C LEU A 38 -11.84 6.56 -5.04
N PHE A 39 -12.77 5.75 -5.55
CA PHE A 39 -14.19 5.87 -5.25
C PHE A 39 -14.47 5.63 -3.77
N ASP A 40 -13.90 4.57 -3.19
CA ASP A 40 -14.04 4.26 -1.77
C ASP A 40 -13.40 5.33 -0.89
N ALA A 41 -12.23 5.82 -1.24
CA ALA A 41 -11.56 6.91 -0.53
C ALA A 41 -12.41 8.20 -0.55
N LYS A 42 -12.95 8.58 -1.72
CA LYS A 42 -13.81 9.77 -1.83
C LYS A 42 -15.04 9.65 -0.93
N ARG A 43 -15.75 8.53 -0.96
CA ARG A 43 -16.93 8.33 -0.11
C ARG A 43 -16.62 8.21 1.39
N ALA A 44 -15.39 7.78 1.76
CA ALA A 44 -14.91 7.81 3.13
C ALA A 44 -14.59 9.23 3.64
N GLY A 45 -14.37 10.20 2.74
CA GLY A 45 -14.14 11.60 3.09
C GLY A 45 -12.81 12.19 2.63
N PHE A 46 -11.94 11.42 1.95
CA PHE A 46 -10.72 11.96 1.36
C PHE A 46 -11.07 12.94 0.23
N GLU A 47 -10.53 14.17 0.32
CA GLU A 47 -10.76 15.24 -0.67
C GLU A 47 -9.54 15.47 -1.57
N LYS A 48 -8.35 15.00 -1.14
CA LYS A 48 -7.08 15.13 -1.88
C LYS A 48 -6.43 13.77 -2.07
N VAL A 49 -5.89 13.55 -3.26
CA VAL A 49 -5.05 12.40 -3.60
C VAL A 49 -3.70 12.87 -4.16
N ILE A 50 -2.62 12.24 -3.70
CA ILE A 50 -1.26 12.43 -4.19
C ILE A 50 -0.84 11.14 -4.86
N PHE A 51 -0.51 11.20 -6.15
CA PHE A 51 0.04 10.07 -6.87
C PHE A 51 1.57 10.13 -6.89
N ILE A 52 2.21 9.10 -6.35
CA ILE A 52 3.66 8.92 -6.48
C ILE A 52 3.91 8.14 -7.76
N ILE A 53 4.49 8.79 -8.75
CA ILE A 53 4.77 8.22 -10.07
C ILE A 53 6.23 8.45 -10.47
N LYS A 54 6.66 7.88 -11.58
CA LYS A 54 7.89 8.28 -12.24
C LYS A 54 7.63 9.46 -13.17
N LYS A 55 8.57 10.39 -13.26
CA LYS A 55 8.42 11.59 -14.11
C LYS A 55 8.14 11.26 -15.58
N GLU A 56 8.80 10.21 -16.10
CA GLU A 56 8.61 9.75 -17.47
C GLU A 56 7.20 9.24 -17.78
N ASN A 57 6.41 8.91 -16.75
CA ASN A 57 5.05 8.38 -16.89
C ASN A 57 3.96 9.44 -16.64
N GLU A 58 4.33 10.72 -16.39
CA GLU A 58 3.38 11.74 -15.96
C GLU A 58 2.25 11.94 -16.96
N ASP A 59 2.56 12.18 -18.24
CA ASP A 59 1.54 12.48 -19.25
C ASP A 59 0.58 11.32 -19.45
N SER A 60 1.10 10.10 -19.58
CA SER A 60 0.27 8.90 -19.74
C SER A 60 -0.59 8.61 -18.50
N PHE A 61 -0.07 8.87 -17.31
CA PHE A 61 -0.82 8.68 -16.06
C PHE A 61 -1.92 9.74 -15.89
N ARG A 62 -1.61 11.00 -16.23
CA ARG A 62 -2.62 12.08 -16.26
C ARG A 62 -3.76 11.77 -17.20
N GLU A 63 -3.46 11.29 -18.40
CA GLU A 63 -4.46 10.90 -19.39
C GLU A 63 -5.32 9.71 -18.91
N ALA A 64 -4.69 8.67 -18.37
CA ALA A 64 -5.38 7.45 -17.97
C ALA A 64 -6.23 7.63 -16.69
N VAL A 65 -5.75 8.40 -15.70
CA VAL A 65 -6.35 8.51 -14.37
C VAL A 65 -6.54 9.95 -13.94
N GLY A 66 -5.47 10.74 -13.94
CA GLY A 66 -5.41 12.00 -13.25
C GLY A 66 -6.41 13.03 -13.72
N ASN A 67 -6.57 13.22 -15.04
CA ASN A 67 -7.50 14.20 -15.61
C ASN A 67 -8.97 13.86 -15.29
N ARG A 68 -9.29 12.57 -15.17
CA ARG A 68 -10.62 12.12 -14.74
C ARG A 68 -10.82 12.43 -13.26
N MET A 69 -9.84 12.06 -12.42
CA MET A 69 -9.94 12.25 -10.97
C MET A 69 -9.95 13.70 -10.53
N ALA A 70 -9.29 14.59 -11.26
CA ALA A 70 -9.28 16.03 -10.98
C ALA A 70 -10.68 16.69 -11.01
N LYS A 71 -11.70 16.00 -11.54
CA LYS A 71 -13.10 16.45 -11.50
C LYS A 71 -13.76 16.16 -10.14
N TYR A 72 -13.22 15.22 -9.37
CA TYR A 72 -13.86 14.68 -8.15
C TYR A 72 -13.04 14.90 -6.88
N MET A 73 -11.73 15.06 -7.00
CA MET A 73 -10.78 15.24 -5.89
C MET A 73 -9.69 16.25 -6.28
N GLU A 74 -9.06 16.89 -5.29
CA GLU A 74 -7.81 17.60 -5.52
C GLU A 74 -6.71 16.58 -5.85
N VAL A 75 -6.00 16.76 -6.97
CA VAL A 75 -4.97 15.83 -7.44
C VAL A 75 -3.61 16.50 -7.45
N SER A 76 -2.64 15.90 -6.79
CA SER A 76 -1.22 16.26 -6.84
C SER A 76 -0.37 15.09 -7.34
N TYR A 77 0.79 15.40 -7.90
CA TYR A 77 1.75 14.42 -8.38
C TYR A 77 3.10 14.65 -7.72
N VAL A 78 3.69 13.56 -7.24
CA VAL A 78 5.04 13.53 -6.68
C VAL A 78 5.87 12.52 -7.45
N PHE A 79 7.13 12.83 -7.68
CA PHE A 79 7.99 12.00 -8.50
C PHE A 79 9.00 11.27 -7.63
N GLN A 80 8.95 9.93 -7.64
CA GLN A 80 10.00 9.11 -7.06
C GLN A 80 11.18 9.07 -8.03
N ASP A 81 12.19 9.88 -7.77
CA ASP A 81 13.44 9.94 -8.56
C ASP A 81 14.57 9.20 -7.82
N ILE A 82 15.21 8.25 -8.50
CA ILE A 82 16.34 7.49 -7.96
C ILE A 82 17.53 8.40 -7.58
N ASN A 83 17.64 9.56 -8.22
CA ASN A 83 18.70 10.54 -7.98
C ASN A 83 18.38 11.48 -6.80
N ASN A 84 17.15 11.46 -6.28
CA ASN A 84 16.78 12.27 -5.13
C ASN A 84 17.27 11.58 -3.83
N ILE A 85 18.57 11.68 -3.59
CA ILE A 85 19.26 11.12 -2.43
C ILE A 85 20.04 12.23 -1.69
N PRO A 86 20.31 12.06 -0.38
CA PRO A 86 21.05 13.03 0.42
C PRO A 86 22.45 13.32 -0.14
N GLU A 87 22.95 14.55 0.12
CA GLU A 87 24.32 14.94 -0.20
C GLU A 87 25.36 13.96 0.40
N GLY A 88 26.39 13.65 -0.36
CA GLY A 88 27.44 12.70 0.04
C GLY A 88 27.18 11.25 -0.35
N PHE A 89 26.05 10.95 -1.00
CA PHE A 89 25.78 9.64 -1.59
C PHE A 89 25.72 9.73 -3.10
N GLU A 90 26.03 8.64 -3.78
CA GLU A 90 25.95 8.52 -5.24
C GLU A 90 25.09 7.31 -5.62
N VAL A 91 24.31 7.45 -6.69
CA VAL A 91 23.56 6.34 -7.25
C VAL A 91 24.54 5.38 -7.96
N PRO A 92 24.58 4.09 -7.60
CA PRO A 92 25.47 3.14 -8.27
C PRO A 92 25.24 3.10 -9.78
N GLU A 93 26.32 3.07 -10.55
CA GLU A 93 26.25 2.94 -12.01
C GLU A 93 25.43 1.70 -12.39
N GLY A 94 24.46 1.89 -13.29
CA GLY A 94 23.57 0.81 -13.76
C GLY A 94 22.41 0.45 -12.80
N ARG A 95 22.27 1.12 -11.65
CA ARG A 95 21.11 0.90 -10.80
C ARG A 95 19.86 1.51 -11.45
N VAL A 96 18.84 0.67 -11.67
CA VAL A 96 17.52 1.08 -12.20
C VAL A 96 16.40 0.87 -11.18
N LYS A 97 16.68 0.12 -10.10
CA LYS A 97 15.71 -0.19 -9.07
C LYS A 97 15.49 1.01 -8.16
N PRO A 98 14.22 1.46 -7.94
CA PRO A 98 13.91 2.50 -6.96
C PRO A 98 14.37 2.12 -5.55
N TRP A 99 14.48 3.13 -4.67
CA TRP A 99 14.96 2.92 -3.29
C TRP A 99 13.93 2.28 -2.35
N GLY A 100 12.73 1.96 -2.81
CA GLY A 100 11.70 1.27 -2.04
C GLY A 100 10.56 2.18 -1.59
N THR A 101 9.62 1.60 -0.81
CA THR A 101 8.36 2.24 -0.40
C THR A 101 8.57 3.39 0.59
N GLY A 102 9.57 3.30 1.46
CA GLY A 102 9.93 4.41 2.38
C GLY A 102 10.41 5.64 1.62
N HIS A 103 11.24 5.46 0.59
CA HIS A 103 11.67 6.57 -0.27
C HIS A 103 10.54 7.13 -1.13
N ALA A 104 9.62 6.27 -1.60
CA ALA A 104 8.43 6.73 -2.32
C ALA A 104 7.61 7.69 -1.45
N VAL A 105 7.30 7.31 -0.21
CA VAL A 105 6.55 8.14 0.74
C VAL A 105 7.35 9.39 1.14
N LEU A 106 8.66 9.27 1.36
CA LEU A 106 9.53 10.41 1.65
C LEU A 106 9.48 11.47 0.55
N SER A 107 9.29 11.08 -0.72
CA SER A 107 9.18 12.03 -1.83
C SER A 107 7.98 13.00 -1.68
N CYS A 108 7.01 12.68 -0.81
CA CYS A 108 5.86 13.54 -0.53
C CYS A 108 6.10 14.59 0.57
N ILE A 109 7.32 14.73 1.11
CA ILE A 109 7.60 15.53 2.31
C ILE A 109 7.19 17.01 2.19
N ASP A 110 7.26 17.58 1.00
CA ASP A 110 6.91 18.97 0.74
C ASP A 110 5.42 19.16 0.38
N GLU A 111 4.68 18.07 0.09
CA GLU A 111 3.28 18.09 -0.32
C GLU A 111 2.31 17.75 0.82
N ILE A 112 2.82 17.13 1.91
CA ILE A 112 2.01 16.66 3.02
C ILE A 112 2.32 17.48 4.28
N ASP A 113 1.29 18.08 4.83
CA ASP A 113 1.38 18.89 6.04
C ASP A 113 0.40 18.47 7.15
N GLY A 114 -0.22 17.29 7.01
CA GLY A 114 -1.19 16.72 7.95
C GLY A 114 -1.21 15.18 7.91
N PRO A 115 -2.26 14.55 8.45
CA PRO A 115 -2.41 13.11 8.41
C PRO A 115 -2.66 12.60 6.99
N PHE A 116 -2.23 11.37 6.69
CA PHE A 116 -2.40 10.78 5.37
C PHE A 116 -2.45 9.25 5.42
N ALA A 117 -3.15 8.65 4.47
CA ALA A 117 -3.14 7.22 4.22
C ALA A 117 -2.26 6.90 3.01
N VAL A 118 -1.61 5.74 3.04
CA VAL A 118 -0.77 5.22 1.93
C VAL A 118 -1.31 3.89 1.48
N ILE A 119 -1.46 3.72 0.15
CA ILE A 119 -1.87 2.46 -0.49
C ILE A 119 -1.04 2.16 -1.75
N ASN A 120 -1.10 0.92 -2.20
CA ASN A 120 -0.60 0.51 -3.51
C ASN A 120 -1.62 0.86 -4.61
N ALA A 121 -1.13 1.13 -5.81
CA ALA A 121 -1.95 1.49 -6.97
C ALA A 121 -2.66 0.31 -7.64
N ASP A 122 -2.20 -0.92 -7.40
CA ASP A 122 -2.64 -2.15 -8.08
C ASP A 122 -3.45 -3.10 -7.20
N ASP A 123 -3.88 -2.61 -6.03
CA ASP A 123 -4.65 -3.36 -5.06
C ASP A 123 -6.06 -2.80 -4.89
N TYR A 124 -7.04 -3.69 -4.71
CA TYR A 124 -8.40 -3.38 -4.26
C TYR A 124 -8.49 -3.63 -2.75
N TYR A 125 -8.86 -2.60 -2.01
CA TYR A 125 -8.85 -2.62 -0.54
C TYR A 125 -10.23 -2.80 0.09
N GLY A 126 -11.29 -2.34 -0.59
CA GLY A 126 -12.66 -2.38 -0.09
C GLY A 126 -13.08 -1.15 0.70
N LYS A 127 -14.40 -0.97 0.78
CA LYS A 127 -15.04 0.23 1.35
C LYS A 127 -14.70 0.46 2.82
N HIS A 128 -14.83 -0.61 3.65
CA HIS A 128 -14.70 -0.47 5.10
C HIS A 128 -13.26 -0.17 5.52
N ALA A 129 -12.27 -0.63 4.74
CA ALA A 129 -10.87 -0.30 4.96
C ALA A 129 -10.63 1.21 4.85
N PHE A 130 -11.20 1.87 3.82
CA PHE A 130 -11.07 3.32 3.67
C PHE A 130 -11.82 4.10 4.74
N GLU A 131 -13.02 3.64 5.14
CA GLU A 131 -13.78 4.24 6.24
C GLU A 131 -13.00 4.15 7.56
N ALA A 132 -12.45 2.98 7.87
CA ALA A 132 -11.69 2.76 9.10
C ALA A 132 -10.45 3.64 9.19
N ILE A 133 -9.62 3.67 8.12
CA ILE A 133 -8.38 4.45 8.13
C ILE A 133 -8.66 5.97 8.12
N TYR A 134 -9.69 6.43 7.39
CA TYR A 134 -10.08 7.84 7.38
C TYR A 134 -10.54 8.31 8.75
N ASN A 135 -11.41 7.53 9.41
CA ASN A 135 -11.92 7.85 10.74
C ASN A 135 -10.78 7.93 11.75
N TYR A 136 -9.89 6.92 11.77
CA TYR A 136 -8.74 6.93 12.66
C TYR A 136 -7.89 8.20 12.47
N LEU A 137 -7.51 8.51 11.24
CA LEU A 137 -6.69 9.68 10.91
C LEU A 137 -7.37 11.02 11.19
N SER A 138 -8.70 11.03 11.22
CA SER A 138 -9.48 12.23 11.54
C SER A 138 -9.65 12.46 13.05
N GLU A 139 -9.43 11.45 13.88
CA GLU A 139 -9.67 11.45 15.31
C GLU A 139 -8.41 11.42 16.17
N HIS A 140 -7.24 11.04 15.58
CA HIS A 140 -6.00 10.85 16.32
C HIS A 140 -4.90 11.81 15.84
N GLU A 141 -4.19 12.38 16.78
CA GLU A 141 -2.99 13.19 16.57
C GLU A 141 -1.84 12.63 17.42
N ASP A 142 -0.62 12.98 17.08
CA ASP A 142 0.55 12.64 17.89
C ASP A 142 0.44 13.31 19.27
N ASP A 143 0.82 12.58 20.29
CA ASP A 143 0.91 13.07 21.69
C ASP A 143 2.35 12.89 22.21
N ASP A 144 2.54 12.06 23.23
CA ASP A 144 3.87 11.64 23.69
C ASP A 144 4.52 10.61 22.74
N LYS A 145 3.71 9.99 21.86
CA LYS A 145 4.13 9.08 20.79
C LYS A 145 3.46 9.44 19.46
N TYR A 146 4.05 8.97 18.38
CA TYR A 146 3.41 9.03 17.08
C TYR A 146 2.23 8.05 17.01
N ARG A 147 1.08 8.51 16.51
CA ARG A 147 -0.16 7.72 16.42
C ARG A 147 -0.41 7.28 14.98
N TYR A 148 0.09 6.10 14.65
CA TYR A 148 -0.09 5.49 13.33
C TYR A 148 -1.18 4.44 13.35
N ALA A 149 -1.60 4.00 12.17
CA ALA A 149 -2.54 2.91 11.98
C ALA A 149 -2.17 2.07 10.76
N MET A 150 -2.69 0.86 10.73
CA MET A 150 -2.62 -0.04 9.59
C MET A 150 -3.94 -0.81 9.48
N VAL A 151 -4.46 -0.98 8.26
CA VAL A 151 -5.60 -1.88 8.06
C VAL A 151 -5.11 -3.32 8.05
N GLY A 152 -5.62 -4.13 8.97
CA GLY A 152 -5.37 -5.56 9.08
C GLY A 152 -6.47 -6.37 8.42
N TYR A 153 -6.11 -7.17 7.41
CA TYR A 153 -7.05 -8.04 6.70
C TYR A 153 -7.01 -9.45 7.25
N LEU A 154 -8.16 -10.15 7.24
CA LEU A 154 -8.18 -11.57 7.55
C LEU A 154 -7.42 -12.34 6.47
N LEU A 155 -6.48 -13.20 6.86
CA LEU A 155 -5.62 -13.95 5.94
C LEU A 155 -6.43 -14.69 4.87
N LYS A 156 -7.55 -15.34 5.24
CA LYS A 156 -8.45 -16.05 4.31
C LYS A 156 -8.97 -15.15 3.18
N ASN A 157 -9.05 -13.84 3.40
CA ASN A 157 -9.54 -12.85 2.43
C ASN A 157 -8.43 -12.30 1.51
N THR A 158 -7.19 -12.79 1.64
CA THR A 158 -6.02 -12.27 0.91
C THR A 158 -5.23 -13.33 0.13
N VAL A 159 -5.63 -14.58 0.20
CA VAL A 159 -4.96 -15.70 -0.49
C VAL A 159 -5.67 -16.03 -1.82
N THR A 160 -4.91 -16.50 -2.79
CA THR A 160 -5.40 -16.95 -4.10
C THR A 160 -5.35 -18.48 -4.22
N ASP A 161 -6.11 -19.02 -5.17
CA ASP A 161 -6.04 -20.44 -5.57
C ASP A 161 -4.99 -20.68 -6.69
N ASN A 162 -4.41 -19.59 -7.26
CA ASN A 162 -3.53 -19.65 -8.43
C ASN A 162 -2.03 -19.76 -8.09
N GLY A 163 -1.67 -19.87 -6.80
CA GLY A 163 -0.28 -20.01 -6.38
C GLY A 163 -0.03 -19.53 -4.97
N HIS A 164 1.22 -19.26 -4.67
CA HIS A 164 1.60 -18.72 -3.36
C HIS A 164 1.53 -17.19 -3.32
N VAL A 165 1.35 -16.66 -2.13
CA VAL A 165 1.41 -15.23 -1.84
C VAL A 165 2.41 -14.94 -0.71
N ALA A 166 2.92 -13.72 -0.67
CA ALA A 166 3.70 -13.21 0.45
C ALA A 166 2.83 -12.26 1.29
N ARG A 167 2.86 -12.38 2.62
CA ARG A 167 2.07 -11.52 3.54
C ARG A 167 2.86 -11.20 4.79
N GLY A 168 2.74 -9.96 5.25
CA GLY A 168 3.18 -9.56 6.57
C GLY A 168 2.16 -9.99 7.64
N ILE A 169 2.48 -11.05 8.38
CA ILE A 169 1.65 -11.54 9.49
C ILE A 169 1.79 -10.56 10.65
N CYS A 170 0.66 -10.00 11.10
CA CYS A 170 0.61 -9.04 12.20
C CYS A 170 0.47 -9.74 13.55
N THR A 171 1.26 -9.33 14.52
CA THR A 171 1.09 -9.65 15.94
C THR A 171 0.64 -8.38 16.65
N THR A 172 -0.46 -8.47 17.41
CA THR A 172 -1.03 -7.35 18.16
C THR A 172 -0.98 -7.58 19.65
N ASN A 173 -0.96 -6.49 20.44
CA ASN A 173 -1.18 -6.54 21.88
C ASN A 173 -2.69 -6.60 22.23
N GLU A 174 -3.02 -6.56 23.52
CA GLU A 174 -4.42 -6.62 24.01
C GLU A 174 -5.23 -5.38 23.63
N GLU A 175 -4.56 -4.25 23.39
CA GLU A 175 -5.15 -2.97 22.96
C GLU A 175 -5.40 -2.91 21.43
N GLY A 176 -4.98 -3.95 20.68
CA GLY A 176 -5.09 -4.01 19.23
C GLY A 176 -4.02 -3.22 18.49
N GLU A 177 -2.94 -2.84 19.17
CA GLU A 177 -1.80 -2.15 18.56
C GLU A 177 -0.80 -3.18 18.02
N LEU A 178 -0.17 -2.83 16.91
CA LEU A 178 0.84 -3.64 16.25
C LEU A 178 2.09 -3.77 17.11
N VAL A 179 2.48 -5.01 17.38
CA VAL A 179 3.75 -5.34 18.08
C VAL A 179 4.82 -5.70 17.06
N ASN A 180 4.46 -6.48 16.04
CA ASN A 180 5.41 -6.94 15.03
C ASN A 180 4.69 -7.32 13.72
N ILE A 181 5.44 -7.24 12.62
CA ILE A 181 5.05 -7.80 11.32
C ILE A 181 6.11 -8.82 10.92
N THR A 182 5.70 -10.07 10.74
CA THR A 182 6.58 -11.13 10.24
C THR A 182 6.24 -11.42 8.79
N GLU A 183 7.16 -11.10 7.86
CA GLU A 183 6.97 -11.39 6.45
C GLU A 183 7.06 -12.90 6.20
N ARG A 184 6.01 -13.49 5.64
CA ARG A 184 5.96 -14.87 5.15
C ARG A 184 5.91 -14.85 3.64
N THR A 185 6.99 -15.23 3.00
CA THR A 185 7.17 -15.09 1.55
C THR A 185 6.45 -16.15 0.73
N ARG A 186 6.05 -17.26 1.38
CA ARG A 186 5.34 -18.35 0.70
C ARG A 186 4.21 -18.91 1.55
N ILE A 187 3.00 -18.43 1.28
CA ILE A 187 1.74 -18.88 1.88
C ILE A 187 0.88 -19.46 0.78
N GLU A 188 0.31 -20.63 1.01
CA GLU A 188 -0.55 -21.36 0.04
C GLU A 188 -1.79 -21.94 0.73
N LYS A 189 -2.86 -22.15 -0.06
CA LYS A 189 -3.96 -23.02 0.33
C LYS A 189 -3.57 -24.49 0.08
N ARG A 190 -3.59 -25.31 1.13
CA ARG A 190 -3.20 -26.72 1.09
C ARG A 190 -4.19 -27.54 1.90
N ASP A 191 -4.77 -28.59 1.31
CA ASP A 191 -5.68 -29.53 1.98
C ASP A 191 -6.80 -28.85 2.77
N GLY A 192 -7.37 -27.75 2.21
CA GLY A 192 -8.45 -26.97 2.82
C GLY A 192 -8.01 -26.08 3.97
N LYS A 193 -6.70 -25.86 4.17
CA LYS A 193 -6.10 -24.96 5.16
C LYS A 193 -5.18 -23.96 4.50
N ILE A 194 -4.83 -22.91 5.22
CA ILE A 194 -3.79 -21.96 4.81
C ILE A 194 -2.52 -22.34 5.56
N ALA A 195 -1.41 -22.48 4.84
CA ALA A 195 -0.13 -22.85 5.42
C ALA A 195 1.02 -22.05 4.77
N PHE A 196 2.14 -21.90 5.49
CA PHE A 196 3.36 -21.29 5.00
C PHE A 196 4.54 -22.23 5.12
N THR A 197 5.58 -21.94 4.35
CA THR A 197 6.88 -22.61 4.42
C THR A 197 8.01 -21.57 4.43
N GLU A 198 9.09 -21.88 5.13
CA GLU A 198 10.32 -21.09 5.15
C GLU A 198 11.51 -21.81 4.49
N ASN A 199 11.29 -23.04 4.03
CA ASN A 199 12.33 -23.92 3.48
C ASN A 199 11.91 -24.56 2.15
N ASP A 200 11.38 -23.73 1.23
CA ASP A 200 10.98 -24.10 -0.13
C ASP A 200 9.99 -25.28 -0.23
N GLY A 201 9.19 -25.49 0.83
CA GLY A 201 8.14 -26.49 0.84
C GLY A 201 8.54 -27.84 1.46
N GLU A 202 9.70 -27.95 2.08
CA GLU A 202 10.10 -29.16 2.82
C GLU A 202 9.21 -29.38 4.05
N THR A 203 8.87 -28.29 4.77
CA THR A 203 7.93 -28.31 5.90
C THR A 203 6.90 -27.21 5.75
N TRP A 204 5.71 -27.45 6.28
CA TRP A 204 4.57 -26.52 6.24
C TRP A 204 3.96 -26.37 7.62
N GLU A 205 3.70 -25.12 7.98
CA GLU A 205 3.00 -24.75 9.21
C GLU A 205 1.66 -24.12 8.88
N ASN A 206 0.59 -24.52 9.58
CA ASN A 206 -0.74 -23.95 9.38
C ASN A 206 -0.85 -22.55 10.01
N LEU A 207 -1.53 -21.67 9.30
CA LEU A 207 -1.94 -20.35 9.80
C LEU A 207 -3.47 -20.35 10.01
N PRO A 208 -3.95 -19.80 11.14
CA PRO A 208 -5.38 -19.55 11.33
C PRO A 208 -5.93 -18.66 10.21
N GLU A 209 -7.14 -18.93 9.75
CA GLU A 209 -7.78 -18.17 8.66
C GLU A 209 -8.09 -16.72 9.05
N ASP A 210 -8.29 -16.46 10.33
CA ASP A 210 -8.56 -15.17 10.94
C ASP A 210 -7.30 -14.38 11.36
N THR A 211 -6.10 -14.91 11.07
CA THR A 211 -4.85 -14.20 11.26
C THR A 211 -4.89 -12.86 10.54
N LEU A 212 -4.52 -11.77 11.22
CA LEU A 212 -4.43 -10.45 10.61
C LEU A 212 -3.15 -10.32 9.82
N VAL A 213 -3.29 -9.78 8.61
CA VAL A 213 -2.15 -9.54 7.70
C VAL A 213 -2.15 -8.12 7.16
N SER A 214 -0.96 -7.59 6.93
CA SER A 214 -0.75 -6.32 6.25
C SER A 214 -0.89 -6.48 4.75
N MET A 215 -1.70 -5.60 4.14
CA MET A 215 -1.79 -5.42 2.71
C MET A 215 -1.25 -4.06 2.27
N ASN A 216 -0.36 -3.49 3.09
CA ASN A 216 0.32 -2.22 2.85
C ASN A 216 -0.63 -1.00 2.76
N MET A 217 -1.73 -1.03 3.54
CA MET A 217 -2.60 0.12 3.76
C MET A 217 -2.30 0.71 5.12
N TRP A 218 -1.62 1.86 5.12
CA TRP A 218 -1.12 2.52 6.31
C TRP A 218 -1.75 3.90 6.50
N GLY A 219 -1.90 4.31 7.74
CA GLY A 219 -2.27 5.66 8.15
C GLY A 219 -1.19 6.28 9.02
N PHE A 220 -0.79 7.49 8.69
CA PHE A 220 0.29 8.22 9.36
C PHE A 220 -0.10 9.64 9.69
N THR A 221 0.48 10.16 10.75
CA THR A 221 0.65 11.60 10.95
C THR A 221 1.88 12.08 10.16
N ARG A 222 2.04 13.39 10.05
CA ARG A 222 3.18 14.00 9.31
C ARG A 222 4.54 13.55 9.82
N SER A 223 4.64 13.18 11.10
CA SER A 223 5.89 12.80 11.77
C SER A 223 6.66 11.68 11.06
N ILE A 224 5.98 10.73 10.41
CA ILE A 224 6.66 9.65 9.67
C ILE A 224 7.59 10.18 8.58
N LEU A 225 7.26 11.32 7.94
CA LEU A 225 8.09 11.91 6.88
C LEU A 225 9.42 12.43 7.43
N ASP A 226 9.41 12.99 8.63
CA ASP A 226 10.62 13.45 9.31
C ASP A 226 11.50 12.27 9.74
N GLU A 227 10.90 11.18 10.21
CA GLU A 227 11.61 9.94 10.55
C GLU A 227 12.20 9.26 9.29
N LEU A 228 11.42 9.16 8.21
CA LEU A 228 11.92 8.64 6.94
C LEU A 228 13.12 9.45 6.44
N LYS A 229 13.06 10.78 6.54
CA LYS A 229 14.17 11.66 6.17
C LYS A 229 15.40 11.47 7.03
N ALA A 230 15.22 11.30 8.35
CA ALA A 230 16.31 11.12 9.30
C ALA A 230 17.02 9.77 9.16
N GLU A 231 16.27 8.68 8.88
CA GLU A 231 16.83 7.33 8.77
C GLU A 231 17.41 7.02 7.37
N PHE A 232 16.95 7.67 6.32
CA PHE A 232 17.34 7.36 4.94
C PHE A 232 18.86 7.37 4.70
N PRO A 233 19.66 8.34 5.22
CA PRO A 233 21.11 8.32 5.06
C PRO A 233 21.76 7.08 5.69
N GLN A 234 21.26 6.59 6.84
CA GLN A 234 21.80 5.39 7.49
C GLN A 234 21.48 4.14 6.68
N PHE A 235 20.25 4.05 6.14
CA PHE A 235 19.89 3.00 5.21
C PHE A 235 20.80 2.99 3.99
N LEU A 236 21.07 4.14 3.36
CA LEU A 236 21.95 4.24 2.19
C LEU A 236 23.37 3.78 2.52
N LYS A 237 23.93 4.21 3.66
CA LYS A 237 25.28 3.81 4.09
C LYS A 237 25.43 2.29 4.18
N LYS A 238 24.42 1.60 4.76
CA LYS A 238 24.43 0.14 4.89
C LYS A 238 24.11 -0.53 3.54
N GLY A 239 23.03 -0.13 2.90
CA GLY A 239 22.50 -0.75 1.69
C GLY A 239 23.45 -0.66 0.50
N LEU A 240 24.14 0.47 0.33
CA LEU A 240 25.14 0.63 -0.73
C LEU A 240 26.38 -0.25 -0.51
N THR A 241 26.68 -0.62 0.72
CA THR A 241 27.78 -1.52 1.04
C THR A 241 27.40 -2.99 0.83
N GLU A 242 26.17 -3.38 1.24
CA GLU A 242 25.74 -4.78 1.26
C GLU A 242 25.13 -5.23 -0.08
N ASN A 243 24.29 -4.37 -0.68
CA ASN A 243 23.55 -4.70 -1.92
C ASN A 243 23.25 -3.45 -2.74
N PRO A 244 24.28 -2.82 -3.35
CA PRO A 244 24.13 -1.50 -4.00
C PRO A 244 23.09 -1.46 -5.12
N MET A 245 22.88 -2.59 -5.83
CA MET A 245 21.98 -2.66 -6.99
C MET A 245 20.52 -2.93 -6.61
N LYS A 246 20.24 -3.50 -5.42
CA LYS A 246 18.91 -4.03 -5.11
C LYS A 246 18.39 -3.67 -3.71
N CYS A 247 19.20 -3.01 -2.83
CA CYS A 247 18.72 -2.60 -1.52
C CYS A 247 17.46 -1.72 -1.62
N GLU A 248 16.52 -1.92 -0.71
CA GLU A 248 15.24 -1.17 -0.67
C GLU A 248 14.97 -0.66 0.74
N TYR A 249 14.60 0.58 0.84
CA TYR A 249 14.16 1.25 2.04
C TYR A 249 12.66 1.02 2.21
N PHE A 250 12.30 0.05 3.04
CA PHE A 250 10.92 -0.36 3.23
C PHE A 250 10.23 0.49 4.30
N LEU A 251 9.06 1.01 3.98
CA LEU A 251 8.22 1.77 4.92
C LEU A 251 7.88 0.97 6.20
N PRO A 252 7.46 -0.31 6.13
CA PRO A 252 7.20 -1.10 7.33
C PRO A 252 8.41 -1.26 8.25
N ALA A 253 9.64 -1.29 7.71
CA ALA A 253 10.84 -1.41 8.53
C ALA A 253 11.06 -0.16 9.41
N VAL A 254 10.80 1.04 8.87
CA VAL A 254 10.87 2.28 9.65
C VAL A 254 9.81 2.29 10.75
N VAL A 255 8.59 1.86 10.44
CA VAL A 255 7.54 1.71 11.46
C VAL A 255 7.99 0.75 12.56
N SER A 256 8.51 -0.43 12.21
CA SER A 256 9.01 -1.40 13.20
C SER A 256 10.10 -0.83 14.10
N ASN A 257 11.06 -0.08 13.53
CA ASN A 257 12.10 0.60 14.32
C ASN A 257 11.51 1.59 15.35
N LEU A 258 10.47 2.33 14.95
CA LEU A 258 9.80 3.30 15.82
C LEU A 258 8.98 2.62 16.93
N LEU A 259 8.32 1.49 16.62
CA LEU A 259 7.62 0.67 17.61
C LEU A 259 8.60 0.07 18.62
N GLU A 260 9.70 -0.52 18.16
CA GLU A 260 10.75 -1.09 19.03
C GLU A 260 11.42 -0.04 19.93
N ALA A 261 11.57 1.19 19.43
CA ALA A 261 12.09 2.33 20.18
C ALA A 261 11.05 2.99 21.12
N ASP A 262 9.84 2.47 21.20
CA ASP A 262 8.70 3.02 21.98
C ASP A 262 8.35 4.48 21.61
N ARG A 263 8.62 4.89 20.36
CA ARG A 263 8.38 6.26 19.85
C ARG A 263 7.06 6.39 19.11
N ALA A 264 6.48 5.28 18.68
CA ALA A 264 5.21 5.22 17.97
C ALA A 264 4.33 4.09 18.49
N THR A 265 3.03 4.21 18.28
CA THR A 265 2.09 3.09 18.27
C THR A 265 1.45 3.00 16.89
N ALA A 266 0.99 1.81 16.51
CA ALA A 266 0.26 1.62 15.27
C ALA A 266 -0.98 0.75 15.56
N ALA A 267 -2.16 1.36 15.53
CA ALA A 267 -3.41 0.64 15.69
C ALA A 267 -3.63 -0.28 14.48
N VAL A 268 -3.94 -1.56 14.73
CA VAL A 268 -4.36 -2.48 13.66
C VAL A 268 -5.88 -2.42 13.55
N LEU A 269 -6.36 -1.84 12.46
CA LEU A 269 -7.78 -1.66 12.18
C LEU A 269 -8.29 -2.89 11.42
N PRO A 270 -9.08 -3.78 12.06
CA PRO A 270 -9.52 -5.01 11.40
C PRO A 270 -10.46 -4.69 10.23
N SER A 271 -10.27 -5.35 9.08
CA SER A 271 -11.19 -5.32 7.96
C SER A 271 -11.62 -6.73 7.56
N GLU A 272 -12.92 -6.91 7.37
CA GLU A 272 -13.51 -8.11 6.78
C GLU A 272 -13.63 -8.01 5.26
N ASP A 273 -13.26 -6.87 4.67
CA ASP A 273 -13.24 -6.69 3.22
C ASP A 273 -12.36 -7.76 2.57
N LYS A 274 -12.77 -8.20 1.42
CA LYS A 274 -11.94 -9.08 0.61
C LYS A 274 -10.97 -8.23 -0.19
N TRP A 275 -9.68 -8.48 0.01
CA TRP A 275 -8.64 -7.86 -0.78
C TRP A 275 -8.49 -8.59 -2.13
N TYR A 276 -8.24 -7.83 -3.19
CA TYR A 276 -7.92 -8.37 -4.50
C TYR A 276 -6.70 -7.64 -5.07
N GLY A 277 -5.79 -8.41 -5.64
CA GLY A 277 -4.66 -7.90 -6.42
C GLY A 277 -4.43 -8.80 -7.62
N VAL A 278 -3.83 -8.27 -8.68
CA VAL A 278 -3.44 -9.05 -9.84
C VAL A 278 -1.96 -9.43 -9.69
N THR A 279 -1.68 -10.45 -8.89
CA THR A 279 -0.32 -11.00 -8.70
C THR A 279 0.06 -11.86 -9.90
N TYR A 280 -0.86 -12.70 -10.35
CA TYR A 280 -0.74 -13.56 -11.53
C TYR A 280 -1.75 -13.11 -12.61
N LYS A 281 -1.48 -13.43 -13.88
CA LYS A 281 -2.43 -13.14 -14.98
C LYS A 281 -3.78 -13.83 -14.78
N GLU A 282 -3.73 -15.00 -14.17
CA GLU A 282 -4.86 -15.85 -13.83
C GLU A 282 -5.76 -15.23 -12.75
N ASP A 283 -5.25 -14.27 -11.96
CA ASP A 283 -6.04 -13.55 -10.96
C ASP A 283 -7.00 -12.54 -11.59
N LYS A 284 -6.68 -12.01 -12.77
CA LYS A 284 -7.51 -10.97 -13.42
C LYS A 284 -8.96 -11.40 -13.64
N PRO A 285 -9.30 -12.58 -14.18
CA PRO A 285 -10.68 -13.03 -14.29
C PRO A 285 -11.41 -13.09 -12.94
N VAL A 286 -10.71 -13.45 -11.86
CA VAL A 286 -11.26 -13.49 -10.50
C VAL A 286 -11.60 -12.08 -10.02
N VAL A 287 -10.73 -11.11 -10.25
CA VAL A 287 -10.96 -9.69 -9.92
C VAL A 287 -12.14 -9.13 -10.71
N VAL A 288 -12.20 -9.35 -12.03
CA VAL A 288 -13.30 -8.91 -12.89
C VAL A 288 -14.64 -9.47 -12.42
N GLU A 289 -14.68 -10.76 -12.09
CA GLU A 289 -15.90 -11.41 -11.56
C GLU A 289 -16.29 -10.83 -10.19
N ALA A 290 -15.33 -10.60 -9.31
CA ALA A 290 -15.56 -10.00 -8.00
C ALA A 290 -16.17 -8.60 -8.14
N ILE A 291 -15.56 -7.73 -8.95
CA ILE A 291 -16.06 -6.38 -9.21
C ILE A 291 -17.48 -6.42 -9.78
N ARG A 292 -17.74 -7.32 -10.74
CA ARG A 292 -19.09 -7.51 -11.29
C ARG A 292 -20.12 -7.88 -10.22
N ASN A 293 -19.76 -8.74 -9.28
CA ASN A 293 -20.65 -9.15 -8.21
C ASN A 293 -20.88 -8.01 -7.21
N LEU A 294 -19.84 -7.26 -6.84
CA LEU A 294 -19.95 -6.09 -5.96
C LEU A 294 -20.86 -5.00 -6.56
N LYS A 295 -20.82 -4.80 -7.90
CA LYS A 295 -21.76 -3.92 -8.61
C LYS A 295 -23.19 -4.46 -8.55
N LYS A 296 -23.42 -5.76 -8.78
CA LYS A 296 -24.74 -6.39 -8.68
C LYS A 296 -25.34 -6.32 -7.28
N GLU A 297 -24.52 -6.39 -6.25
CA GLU A 297 -24.89 -6.25 -4.84
C GLU A 297 -25.16 -4.79 -4.45
N GLY A 298 -24.92 -3.85 -5.36
CA GLY A 298 -25.17 -2.42 -5.14
C GLY A 298 -24.08 -1.71 -4.34
N LEU A 299 -22.92 -2.34 -4.13
CA LEU A 299 -21.80 -1.69 -3.46
C LEU A 299 -21.20 -0.58 -4.32
N TYR A 300 -21.18 -0.79 -5.65
CA TYR A 300 -20.75 0.17 -6.64
C TYR A 300 -21.81 0.39 -7.71
N PRO A 301 -21.97 1.63 -8.22
CA PRO A 301 -22.79 1.87 -9.41
C PRO A 301 -22.13 1.26 -10.67
N GLU A 302 -22.89 1.11 -11.75
CA GLU A 302 -22.33 0.62 -13.02
C GLU A 302 -21.20 1.52 -13.51
N ASN A 303 -21.41 2.83 -13.49
CA ASN A 303 -20.36 3.80 -13.74
C ASN A 303 -20.02 4.55 -12.45
N LEU A 304 -18.76 4.41 -11.99
CA LEU A 304 -18.31 4.98 -10.72
C LEU A 304 -18.36 6.52 -10.69
N TRP A 305 -18.26 7.16 -11.86
CA TRP A 305 -18.00 8.60 -11.98
C TRP A 305 -19.12 9.35 -12.73
N GLU A 306 -20.28 8.75 -12.93
CA GLU A 306 -21.49 9.44 -13.39
C GLU A 306 -22.30 9.91 -12.18
N GLU A 307 -22.69 11.19 -12.21
CA GLU A 307 -23.69 11.77 -11.27
C GLU A 307 -25.11 11.39 -11.67
#